data_69fb1f47f3511d76ecc12a8de740cf67
#
_entry.id   69fb1f47f3511d76ecc12a8de740cf67
#
_cell.length_a   1.000
_cell.length_b   1.000
_cell.length_c   1.000
_cell.angle_alpha   90.00
_cell.angle_beta   90.00
_cell.angle_gamma   90.00
#
_symmetry.space_group_name_H-M   'P 1'
#
loop_
_entity.id
_entity.type
_entity.pdbx_description
1 polymer ?
#
loop_
_entity_poly.entity_id
_entity_poly.type
_entity_poly.pdbx_seq_one_letter_code
_entity_poly.pdbx_strand_id
1 'polypeptide(L)'
;MSNVDIILPTYNCEKYIEETLNSVIDQSFQNWSLIIIDDASIDNTTNLIKKYLSDQRIKLKIIKRNKGTGFCRNLALRYSKSKYVAFLDSDDIWTKNKLKMQIKFMDKEDLNFTYTNFIPFKEVNGVKKFKKKIILPEKFNYNIFTKNTSICTSTIIIKRE
;
A
#
# COMPACT_ATOMS: atom_id res chain seq x y z
N MET A 1 -2.74 6.97 -19.02
CA MET A 1 -3.34 6.48 -17.77
C MET A 1 -2.27 5.69 -17.00
N SER A 2 -2.26 5.74 -15.65
CA SER A 2 -1.40 4.89 -14.84
C SER A 2 -1.76 3.41 -15.03
N ASN A 3 -0.77 2.51 -14.87
CA ASN A 3 -1.02 1.06 -14.94
C ASN A 3 -1.39 0.48 -13.57
N VAL A 4 -1.00 1.17 -12.48
CA VAL A 4 -1.26 0.77 -11.09
C VAL A 4 -1.81 1.95 -10.31
N ASP A 5 -2.93 1.75 -9.63
CA ASP A 5 -3.39 2.65 -8.59
C ASP A 5 -3.01 2.07 -7.22
N ILE A 6 -2.26 2.84 -6.44
CA ILE A 6 -1.85 2.50 -5.08
C ILE A 6 -2.87 3.12 -4.13
N ILE A 7 -3.46 2.32 -3.25
CA ILE A 7 -4.44 2.74 -2.27
C ILE A 7 -3.79 2.83 -0.90
N LEU A 8 -3.79 4.03 -0.32
CA LEU A 8 -3.16 4.35 0.95
C LEU A 8 -4.17 5.03 1.89
N PRO A 9 -4.82 4.30 2.79
CA PRO A 9 -5.57 4.89 3.89
C PRO A 9 -4.62 5.45 4.93
N THR A 10 -4.92 6.63 5.49
CA THR A 10 -4.12 7.27 6.55
C THR A 10 -4.99 7.69 7.72
N TYR A 11 -4.49 7.57 8.94
CA TYR A 11 -5.08 8.11 10.16
C TYR A 11 -4.03 8.23 11.26
N ASN A 12 -3.75 9.46 11.70
CA ASN A 12 -2.79 9.76 12.79
C ASN A 12 -1.47 8.99 12.64
N CYS A 13 -0.81 9.14 11.49
CA CYS A 13 0.41 8.41 11.14
C CYS A 13 1.60 9.34 10.84
N GLU A 14 1.62 10.55 11.42
CA GLU A 14 2.68 11.56 11.21
C GLU A 14 4.09 11.00 11.37
N LYS A 15 4.25 10.01 12.24
CA LYS A 15 5.53 9.38 12.54
C LYS A 15 6.08 8.54 11.37
N TYR A 16 5.21 7.98 10.52
CA TYR A 16 5.59 6.97 9.52
C TYR A 16 5.35 7.41 8.09
N ILE A 17 4.41 8.33 7.87
CA ILE A 17 3.86 8.63 6.56
C ILE A 17 4.91 9.09 5.54
N GLU A 18 5.91 9.91 5.94
CA GLU A 18 6.92 10.40 5.00
C GLU A 18 7.79 9.25 4.46
N GLU A 19 8.14 8.28 5.29
CA GLU A 19 8.92 7.11 4.86
C GLU A 19 8.09 6.19 3.95
N THR A 20 6.82 5.99 4.27
CA THR A 20 5.87 5.26 3.41
C THR A 20 5.75 5.92 2.04
N LEU A 21 5.55 7.25 1.97
CA LEU A 21 5.45 8.00 0.71
C LEU A 21 6.76 7.92 -0.10
N ASN A 22 7.90 8.10 0.53
CA ASN A 22 9.20 7.99 -0.13
C ASN A 22 9.40 6.60 -0.73
N SER A 23 8.94 5.53 -0.05
CA SER A 23 9.04 4.16 -0.57
C SER A 23 8.21 3.94 -1.84
N VAL A 24 7.14 4.71 -2.05
CA VAL A 24 6.35 4.71 -3.29
C VAL A 24 7.03 5.52 -4.38
N ILE A 25 7.54 6.71 -4.06
CA ILE A 25 8.22 7.60 -5.02
C ILE A 25 9.47 6.92 -5.59
N ASP A 26 10.21 6.21 -4.74
CA ASP A 26 11.45 5.50 -5.09
C ASP A 26 11.22 4.18 -5.86
N GLN A 27 9.96 3.79 -6.15
CA GLN A 27 9.70 2.60 -6.95
C GLN A 27 10.37 2.69 -8.33
N SER A 28 11.03 1.61 -8.76
CA SER A 28 11.64 1.53 -10.10
C SER A 28 10.61 1.45 -11.24
N PHE A 29 9.36 1.13 -10.93
CA PHE A 29 8.22 1.17 -11.83
C PHE A 29 7.50 2.51 -11.66
N GLN A 30 7.55 3.38 -12.68
CA GLN A 30 7.07 4.77 -12.56
C GLN A 30 5.62 5.00 -13.03
N ASN A 31 4.98 4.01 -13.67
CA ASN A 31 3.61 4.15 -14.20
C ASN A 31 2.55 3.82 -13.14
N TRP A 32 2.56 4.57 -12.04
CA TRP A 32 1.61 4.44 -10.94
C TRP A 32 0.90 5.77 -10.63
N SER A 33 -0.21 5.67 -9.92
CA SER A 33 -0.89 6.78 -9.25
C SER A 33 -1.14 6.39 -7.79
N LEU A 34 -1.01 7.33 -6.86
CA LEU A 34 -1.24 7.13 -5.43
C LEU A 34 -2.52 7.84 -5.00
N ILE A 35 -3.47 7.09 -4.47
CA ILE A 35 -4.75 7.58 -3.97
C ILE A 35 -4.74 7.47 -2.45
N ILE A 36 -4.60 8.61 -1.79
CA ILE A 36 -4.57 8.72 -0.33
C ILE A 36 -5.95 9.14 0.16
N ILE A 37 -6.51 8.38 1.09
CA ILE A 37 -7.71 8.76 1.82
C ILE A 37 -7.35 8.95 3.29
N ASP A 38 -7.35 10.20 3.73
CA ASP A 38 -7.13 10.53 5.13
C ASP A 38 -8.43 10.45 5.92
N ASP A 39 -8.43 9.63 6.96
CA ASP A 39 -9.59 9.28 7.78
C ASP A 39 -9.80 10.26 8.95
N ALA A 40 -9.76 11.56 8.64
CA ALA A 40 -9.90 12.67 9.60
C ALA A 40 -8.77 12.70 10.64
N SER A 41 -7.51 12.65 10.21
CA SER A 41 -6.35 12.81 11.09
C SER A 41 -6.37 14.15 11.81
N ILE A 42 -5.99 14.13 13.09
CA ILE A 42 -5.89 15.30 13.97
C ILE A 42 -4.45 15.68 14.33
N ASP A 43 -3.49 14.83 13.95
CA ASP A 43 -2.05 15.09 14.05
C ASP A 43 -1.51 15.79 12.79
N ASN A 44 -0.20 15.84 12.61
CA ASN A 44 0.42 16.51 11.47
C ASN A 44 0.41 15.69 10.16
N THR A 45 -0.23 14.52 10.11
CA THR A 45 -0.26 13.61 8.96
C THR A 45 -0.63 14.33 7.65
N THR A 46 -1.74 15.06 7.64
CA THR A 46 -2.23 15.73 6.41
C THR A 46 -1.29 16.80 5.92
N ASN A 47 -0.63 17.56 6.82
CA ASN A 47 0.33 18.59 6.43
C ASN A 47 1.61 17.96 5.83
N LEU A 48 2.07 16.84 6.37
CA LEU A 48 3.18 16.09 5.82
C LEU A 48 2.87 15.58 4.40
N ILE A 49 1.68 14.98 4.20
CA ILE A 49 1.25 14.51 2.87
C ILE A 49 1.18 15.64 1.85
N LYS A 50 0.69 16.84 2.24
CA LYS A 50 0.56 17.99 1.34
C LYS A 50 1.88 18.42 0.70
N LYS A 51 3.03 18.18 1.34
CA LYS A 51 4.36 18.47 0.77
C LYS A 51 4.64 17.67 -0.52
N TYR A 52 3.98 16.54 -0.70
CA TYR A 52 4.16 15.63 -1.83
C TYR A 52 3.18 15.87 -2.98
N LEU A 53 2.19 16.75 -2.82
CA LEU A 53 1.16 16.99 -3.84
C LEU A 53 1.66 17.75 -5.08
N SER A 54 2.90 18.22 -5.10
CA SER A 54 3.55 18.72 -6.32
C SER A 54 3.74 17.59 -7.35
N ASP A 55 3.86 16.33 -6.93
CA ASP A 55 3.80 15.19 -7.82
C ASP A 55 2.34 14.90 -8.21
N GLN A 56 2.00 15.15 -9.48
CA GLN A 56 0.63 15.00 -10.01
C GLN A 56 0.09 13.56 -9.94
N ARG A 57 0.95 12.57 -9.70
CA ARG A 57 0.56 11.18 -9.50
C ARG A 57 -0.07 10.94 -8.12
N ILE A 58 0.13 11.86 -7.16
CA ILE A 58 -0.34 11.74 -5.78
C ILE A 58 -1.62 12.56 -5.60
N LYS A 59 -2.66 11.91 -5.10
CA LYS A 59 -3.97 12.52 -4.84
C LYS A 59 -4.37 12.29 -3.40
N LEU A 60 -4.73 13.36 -2.70
CA LEU A 60 -5.20 13.33 -1.32
C LEU A 60 -6.68 13.69 -1.25
N LYS A 61 -7.45 12.89 -0.53
CA LYS A 61 -8.80 13.21 -0.09
C LYS A 61 -8.90 13.05 1.42
N ILE A 62 -9.33 14.11 2.10
CA ILE A 62 -9.57 14.12 3.55
C ILE A 62 -11.06 13.94 3.77
N ILE A 63 -11.48 13.00 4.62
CA ILE A 63 -12.88 12.85 5.02
C ILE A 63 -13.15 13.55 6.36
N LYS A 64 -14.42 13.92 6.59
CA LYS A 64 -14.80 14.78 7.73
C LYS A 64 -14.86 14.05 9.09
N ARG A 65 -14.96 12.74 9.08
CA ARG A 65 -15.10 11.90 10.28
C ARG A 65 -14.38 10.59 10.08
N ASN A 66 -13.78 10.07 11.14
CA ASN A 66 -13.18 8.72 11.11
C ASN A 66 -14.24 7.67 10.79
N LYS A 67 -13.96 6.84 9.78
CA LYS A 67 -14.83 5.79 9.24
C LYS A 67 -14.15 4.43 9.22
N GLY A 68 -12.87 4.38 9.57
CA GLY A 68 -12.04 3.19 9.57
C GLY A 68 -11.40 2.87 8.21
N THR A 69 -10.32 2.12 8.28
CA THR A 69 -9.45 1.77 7.14
C THR A 69 -10.20 1.09 5.99
N GLY A 70 -11.15 0.19 6.30
CA GLY A 70 -11.96 -0.50 5.29
C GLY A 70 -12.80 0.47 4.45
N PHE A 71 -13.42 1.47 5.09
CA PHE A 71 -14.16 2.51 4.39
C PHE A 71 -13.23 3.31 3.47
N CYS A 72 -12.06 3.71 3.96
CA CYS A 72 -11.10 4.49 3.19
C CYS A 72 -10.59 3.71 1.96
N ARG A 73 -10.28 2.41 2.11
CA ARG A 73 -9.92 1.56 0.97
C ARG A 73 -11.04 1.47 -0.05
N ASN A 74 -12.30 1.24 0.38
CA ASN A 74 -13.46 1.20 -0.51
C ASN A 74 -13.69 2.54 -1.22
N LEU A 75 -13.49 3.66 -0.52
CA LEU A 75 -13.62 4.98 -1.13
C LEU A 75 -12.52 5.19 -2.19
N ALA A 76 -11.27 4.84 -1.90
CA ALA A 76 -10.15 4.93 -2.85
C ALA A 76 -10.38 4.06 -4.09
N LEU A 77 -10.92 2.84 -3.92
CA LEU A 77 -11.28 1.94 -5.03
C LEU A 77 -12.26 2.57 -6.01
N ARG A 78 -13.19 3.42 -5.56
CA ARG A 78 -14.13 4.16 -6.44
C ARG A 78 -13.43 5.18 -7.34
N TYR A 79 -12.27 5.69 -6.93
CA TYR A 79 -11.45 6.62 -7.71
C TYR A 79 -10.42 5.90 -8.59
N SER A 80 -10.16 4.64 -8.30
CA SER A 80 -9.21 3.81 -9.05
C SER A 80 -9.76 3.50 -10.46
N LYS A 81 -8.86 3.61 -11.47
CA LYS A 81 -9.18 3.34 -12.88
C LYS A 81 -8.11 2.52 -13.59
N SER A 82 -7.00 2.23 -12.93
CA SER A 82 -5.87 1.50 -13.50
C SER A 82 -6.16 0.01 -13.65
N LYS A 83 -5.39 -0.67 -14.50
CA LYS A 83 -5.44 -2.14 -14.68
C LYS A 83 -5.17 -2.89 -13.39
N TYR A 84 -4.27 -2.38 -12.56
CA TYR A 84 -3.88 -2.98 -11.28
C TYR A 84 -4.20 -2.07 -10.12
N VAL A 85 -4.52 -2.67 -8.99
CA VAL A 85 -4.68 -2.00 -7.70
C VAL A 85 -3.72 -2.63 -6.69
N ALA A 86 -2.87 -1.82 -6.08
CA ALA A 86 -1.98 -2.20 -5.01
C ALA A 86 -2.43 -1.56 -3.70
N PHE A 87 -2.31 -2.27 -2.59
CA PHE A 87 -2.65 -1.76 -1.27
C PHE A 87 -1.37 -1.48 -0.47
N LEU A 88 -1.37 -0.39 0.28
CA LEU A 88 -0.28 -0.01 1.16
C LEU A 88 -0.84 0.61 2.44
N ASP A 89 -0.39 0.14 3.60
CA ASP A 89 -0.74 0.73 4.89
C ASP A 89 0.27 1.83 5.25
N SER A 90 -0.18 2.83 6.01
CA SER A 90 0.56 4.08 6.23
C SER A 90 1.80 3.99 7.13
N ASP A 91 2.08 2.81 7.64
CA ASP A 91 3.23 2.47 8.48
C ASP A 91 4.12 1.37 7.86
N ASP A 92 3.82 0.96 6.61
CA ASP A 92 4.59 -0.02 5.86
C ASP A 92 5.50 0.64 4.81
N ILE A 93 6.55 -0.09 4.42
CA ILE A 93 7.58 0.38 3.49
C ILE A 93 7.77 -0.67 2.38
N TRP A 94 7.73 -0.21 1.14
CA TRP A 94 8.01 -1.06 0.00
C TRP A 94 9.49 -1.04 -0.40
N THR A 95 9.99 -2.19 -0.83
CA THR A 95 11.30 -2.24 -1.49
C THR A 95 11.23 -1.65 -2.90
N LYS A 96 12.32 -1.04 -3.36
CA LYS A 96 12.43 -0.29 -4.63
C LYS A 96 11.86 -1.02 -5.86
N ASN A 97 11.92 -2.33 -5.92
CA ASN A 97 11.51 -3.12 -7.08
C ASN A 97 10.17 -3.85 -6.90
N LYS A 98 9.44 -3.59 -5.82
CA LYS A 98 8.21 -4.33 -5.47
C LYS A 98 7.18 -4.28 -6.60
N LEU A 99 6.80 -3.11 -7.07
CA LEU A 99 5.81 -2.96 -8.14
C LEU A 99 6.29 -3.59 -9.44
N LYS A 100 7.53 -3.30 -9.85
CA LYS A 100 8.11 -3.83 -11.10
C LYS A 100 8.10 -5.36 -11.14
N MET A 101 8.54 -6.00 -10.06
CA MET A 101 8.65 -7.46 -10.00
C MET A 101 7.26 -8.10 -9.95
N GLN A 102 6.36 -7.58 -9.14
CA GLN A 102 5.05 -8.18 -8.93
C GLN A 102 4.14 -8.02 -10.15
N ILE A 103 4.14 -6.85 -10.81
CA ILE A 103 3.37 -6.63 -12.04
C ILE A 103 3.92 -7.48 -13.18
N LYS A 104 5.26 -7.53 -13.36
CA LYS A 104 5.86 -8.40 -14.38
C LYS A 104 5.47 -9.87 -14.18
N PHE A 105 5.40 -10.33 -12.93
CA PHE A 105 4.97 -11.68 -12.60
C PHE A 105 3.49 -11.89 -12.91
N MET A 106 2.61 -10.94 -12.54
CA MET A 106 1.18 -11.00 -12.84
C MET A 106 0.90 -11.03 -14.35
N ASP A 107 1.59 -10.19 -15.12
CA ASP A 107 1.43 -10.18 -16.58
C ASP A 107 1.93 -11.48 -17.24
N LYS A 108 3.08 -12.03 -16.77
CA LYS A 108 3.66 -13.26 -17.32
C LYS A 108 2.79 -14.49 -17.06
N GLU A 109 2.25 -14.61 -15.85
CA GLU A 109 1.51 -15.80 -15.41
C GLU A 109 -0.03 -15.60 -15.53
N ASP A 110 -0.48 -14.49 -16.12
CA ASP A 110 -1.90 -14.06 -16.25
C ASP A 110 -2.71 -14.19 -14.95
N LEU A 111 -2.17 -13.60 -13.88
CA LEU A 111 -2.76 -13.70 -12.55
C LEU A 111 -3.63 -12.48 -12.22
N ASN A 112 -4.76 -12.72 -11.56
CA ASN A 112 -5.66 -11.66 -11.09
C ASN A 112 -5.37 -11.19 -9.66
N PHE A 113 -4.63 -11.98 -8.88
CA PHE A 113 -4.29 -11.69 -7.49
C PHE A 113 -2.89 -12.20 -7.17
N THR A 114 -2.09 -11.37 -6.53
CA THR A 114 -0.76 -11.76 -6.04
C THR A 114 -0.46 -11.10 -4.71
N TYR A 115 0.44 -11.71 -3.95
CA TYR A 115 1.01 -11.19 -2.71
C TYR A 115 2.50 -11.49 -2.66
N THR A 116 3.21 -10.86 -1.74
CA THR A 116 4.65 -11.08 -1.53
C THR A 116 4.96 -11.50 -0.10
N ASN A 117 6.13 -12.08 0.08
CA ASN A 117 6.72 -12.20 1.41
C ASN A 117 6.95 -10.83 2.01
N PHE A 118 7.06 -10.74 3.34
CA PHE A 118 7.34 -9.51 4.05
C PHE A 118 8.24 -9.72 5.27
N ILE A 119 8.81 -8.64 5.78
CA ILE A 119 9.66 -8.65 6.98
C ILE A 119 9.02 -7.71 8.00
N PRO A 120 8.45 -8.24 9.10
CA PRO A 120 7.96 -7.38 10.17
C PRO A 120 9.12 -6.64 10.84
N PHE A 121 8.88 -5.39 11.23
CA PHE A 121 9.82 -4.63 12.04
C PHE A 121 9.11 -3.95 13.22
N LYS A 122 9.89 -3.57 14.21
CA LYS A 122 9.46 -2.69 15.30
C LYS A 122 10.44 -1.53 15.39
N GLU A 123 9.94 -0.36 15.67
CA GLU A 123 10.78 0.78 16.01
C GLU A 123 10.97 0.85 17.51
N VAL A 124 12.22 0.91 17.95
CA VAL A 124 12.61 1.05 19.36
C VAL A 124 13.65 2.16 19.42
N ASN A 125 13.34 3.25 20.12
CA ASN A 125 14.22 4.42 20.25
C ASN A 125 14.67 4.98 18.88
N GLY A 126 13.76 5.08 17.91
CA GLY A 126 14.07 5.60 16.57
C GLY A 126 14.83 4.62 15.66
N VAL A 127 15.14 3.39 16.12
CA VAL A 127 15.85 2.38 15.34
C VAL A 127 14.91 1.23 14.97
N LYS A 128 14.83 0.91 13.68
CA LYS A 128 14.07 -0.24 13.20
C LYS A 128 14.78 -1.55 13.50
N LYS A 129 14.11 -2.42 14.25
CA LYS A 129 14.53 -3.79 14.51
C LYS A 129 13.70 -4.75 13.65
N PHE A 130 14.33 -5.32 12.64
CA PHE A 130 13.69 -6.26 11.72
C PHE A 130 13.59 -7.66 12.35
N LYS A 131 12.45 -8.30 12.15
CA LYS A 131 12.22 -9.70 12.53
C LYS A 131 12.61 -10.64 11.39
N LYS A 132 12.45 -11.95 11.62
CA LYS A 132 12.62 -12.96 10.58
C LYS A 132 11.61 -12.73 9.45
N LYS A 133 12.07 -12.86 8.21
CA LYS A 133 11.23 -12.80 7.01
C LYS A 133 10.09 -13.82 7.09
N ILE A 134 8.87 -13.40 6.86
CA ILE A 134 7.70 -14.26 6.73
C ILE A 134 7.64 -14.73 5.27
N ILE A 135 7.78 -16.04 5.08
CA ILE A 135 7.66 -16.70 3.78
C ILE A 135 6.25 -17.27 3.70
N LEU A 136 5.50 -16.81 2.71
CA LEU A 136 4.14 -17.27 2.46
C LEU A 136 4.12 -18.42 1.46
N PRO A 137 3.11 -19.32 1.51
CA PRO A 137 2.93 -20.36 0.52
C PRO A 137 2.80 -19.75 -0.90
N GLU A 138 3.29 -20.45 -1.92
CA GLU A 138 3.14 -20.01 -3.31
C GLU A 138 1.67 -19.96 -3.75
N LYS A 139 0.84 -20.83 -3.19
CA LYS A 139 -0.60 -20.86 -3.44
C LYS A 139 -1.34 -21.02 -2.11
N PHE A 140 -2.38 -20.22 -1.91
CA PHE A 140 -3.36 -20.43 -0.84
C PHE A 140 -4.54 -21.24 -1.36
N ASN A 141 -4.90 -22.30 -0.64
CA ASN A 141 -6.22 -22.92 -0.75
C ASN A 141 -7.10 -22.43 0.40
N TYR A 142 -8.40 -22.74 0.33
CA TYR A 142 -9.37 -22.33 1.36
C TYR A 142 -8.95 -22.74 2.78
N ASN A 143 -8.49 -23.96 2.97
CA ASN A 143 -8.10 -24.48 4.29
C ASN A 143 -6.85 -23.78 4.86
N ILE A 144 -5.90 -23.39 4.02
CA ILE A 144 -4.72 -22.62 4.44
C ILE A 144 -5.14 -21.20 4.79
N PHE A 145 -5.98 -20.59 3.95
CA PHE A 145 -6.44 -19.21 4.14
C PHE A 145 -7.25 -19.05 5.43
N THR A 146 -8.15 -19.99 5.75
CA THR A 146 -8.97 -19.94 6.97
C THR A 146 -8.17 -20.18 8.26
N LYS A 147 -7.05 -20.91 8.17
CA LYS A 147 -6.17 -21.20 9.33
C LYS A 147 -5.08 -20.16 9.53
N ASN A 148 -4.73 -19.44 8.51
CA ASN A 148 -3.58 -18.52 8.54
C ASN A 148 -3.85 -17.29 7.67
N THR A 149 -4.37 -16.22 8.28
CA THR A 149 -4.62 -14.93 7.65
C THR A 149 -3.35 -14.09 7.50
N SER A 150 -2.21 -14.71 7.23
CA SER A 150 -0.89 -14.07 7.23
C SER A 150 -0.61 -13.19 6.02
N ILE A 151 -1.56 -13.00 5.09
CA ILE A 151 -1.35 -12.09 3.96
C ILE A 151 -1.44 -10.66 4.48
N CYS A 152 -0.29 -9.98 4.57
CA CYS A 152 -0.24 -8.55 4.88
C CYS A 152 -0.83 -7.75 3.72
N THR A 153 -1.73 -6.81 4.01
CA THR A 153 -2.43 -5.99 3.01
C THR A 153 -1.46 -5.27 2.08
N SER A 154 -0.37 -4.73 2.61
CA SER A 154 0.66 -4.01 1.85
C SER A 154 1.44 -4.88 0.86
N THR A 155 1.24 -6.20 0.89
CA THR A 155 1.85 -7.12 -0.07
C THR A 155 0.99 -7.40 -1.31
N ILE A 156 -0.30 -7.03 -1.27
CA ILE A 156 -1.31 -7.42 -2.25
C ILE A 156 -1.31 -6.51 -3.48
N ILE A 157 -1.39 -7.13 -4.66
CA ILE A 157 -1.83 -6.48 -5.91
C ILE A 157 -2.94 -7.33 -6.53
N ILE A 158 -3.99 -6.65 -7.01
CA ILE A 158 -5.11 -7.27 -7.75
C ILE A 158 -5.20 -6.67 -9.15
N LYS A 159 -5.60 -7.49 -10.12
CA LYS A 159 -6.00 -7.05 -11.46
C LYS A 159 -7.46 -6.62 -11.38
N ARG A 160 -7.77 -5.49 -11.95
CA ARG A 160 -9.14 -4.99 -12.06
C ARG A 160 -9.79 -5.57 -13.31
N GLU A 161 -11.01 -6.03 -13.19
CA GLU A 161 -11.85 -6.43 -14.32
C GLU A 161 -12.44 -5.22 -15.06
#